data_e09592eb1bb7250c72a9865dbde11e5c
#
_entry.id   e09592eb1bb7250c72a9865dbde11e5c
#
_cell.length_a   1.000
_cell.length_b   1.000
_cell.length_c   1.000
_cell.angle_alpha   90.00
_cell.angle_beta   90.00
_cell.angle_gamma   90.00
#
_symmetry.space_group_name_H-M   'P 1'
#
loop_
_entity.id
_entity.type
_entity.pdbx_description
1 polymer ?
#
loop_
_entity_poly.entity_id
_entity_poly.type
_entity_poly.pdbx_seq_one_letter_code
_entity_poly.pdbx_strand_id
1 'polypeptide(L)'
;MNEVIITWKSKDIKPNDNSKVLAYIGYDDFIECIYKNGKFKERIPTVDVGHDITIRNVEDPVTIHQPNIMRDDITDMVVCWVYINELKPNL
;
A
#
# COMPACT_ATOMS: atom_id res chain seq x y z
N MET A 1 0.67 -22.54 25.28
CA MET A 1 0.75 -21.21 24.68
C MET A 1 1.32 -21.34 23.28
N ASN A 2 0.60 -20.78 22.31
CA ASN A 2 1.08 -20.81 20.92
C ASN A 2 1.91 -19.58 20.63
N GLU A 3 3.15 -19.79 20.26
CA GLU A 3 4.04 -18.70 19.85
C GLU A 3 4.10 -18.64 18.33
N VAL A 4 4.01 -17.46 17.79
CA VAL A 4 4.20 -17.22 16.36
C VAL A 4 5.53 -16.49 16.20
N ILE A 5 6.47 -17.15 15.55
CA ILE A 5 7.77 -16.55 15.24
C ILE A 5 7.66 -15.96 13.83
N ILE A 6 7.82 -14.66 13.75
CA ILE A 6 7.72 -13.93 12.49
C ILE A 6 9.12 -13.48 12.08
N THR A 7 9.56 -13.95 10.93
CA THR A 7 10.84 -13.52 10.35
C THR A 7 10.57 -12.61 9.16
N TRP A 8 10.88 -11.34 9.34
CA TRP A 8 10.73 -10.35 8.28
C TRP A 8 11.79 -10.53 7.20
N LYS A 9 11.38 -10.44 5.94
CA LYS A 9 12.25 -10.55 4.79
C LYS A 9 12.50 -9.17 4.18
N SER A 10 13.75 -8.90 3.80
CA SER A 10 14.09 -7.67 3.11
C SER A 10 13.32 -7.53 1.79
N LYS A 11 13.05 -6.29 1.39
CA LYS A 11 12.42 -6.03 0.10
C LYS A 11 13.20 -6.61 -1.09
N ASP A 12 14.49 -6.86 -0.93
CA ASP A 12 15.32 -7.44 -1.98
C ASP A 12 15.04 -8.94 -2.19
N ILE A 13 14.41 -9.58 -1.22
CA ILE A 13 13.92 -10.95 -1.35
C ILE A 13 12.50 -10.86 -1.91
N LYS A 14 12.30 -11.39 -3.11
CA LYS A 14 11.02 -11.26 -3.79
C LYS A 14 10.04 -12.33 -3.32
N PRO A 15 8.80 -11.93 -2.94
CA PRO A 15 7.75 -12.91 -2.67
C PRO A 15 7.37 -13.71 -3.91
N ASN A 16 6.67 -14.82 -3.68
CA ASN A 16 6.05 -15.55 -4.79
C ASN A 16 4.98 -14.70 -5.46
N ASP A 17 4.87 -14.80 -6.78
CA ASP A 17 3.88 -14.05 -7.52
C ASP A 17 2.46 -14.36 -7.05
N ASN A 18 1.60 -13.35 -6.99
CA ASN A 18 0.22 -13.42 -6.51
C ASN A 18 0.07 -13.79 -5.03
N SER A 19 1.12 -13.73 -4.24
CA SER A 19 1.01 -14.00 -2.81
C SER A 19 0.59 -12.76 -2.03
N LYS A 20 -0.13 -13.01 -0.94
CA LYS A 20 -0.53 -11.95 0.00
C LYS A 20 0.58 -11.76 1.03
N VAL A 21 1.01 -10.54 1.19
CA VAL A 21 2.07 -10.18 2.13
C VAL A 21 1.66 -8.98 2.97
N LEU A 22 2.23 -8.91 4.17
CA LEU A 22 2.16 -7.71 4.99
C LEU A 22 3.48 -6.99 4.81
N ALA A 23 3.44 -5.77 4.30
CA ALA A 23 4.62 -4.96 4.06
C ALA A 23 4.77 -3.89 5.12
N TYR A 24 5.99 -3.72 5.63
CA TYR A 24 6.35 -2.64 6.53
C TYR A 24 6.94 -1.51 5.71
N ILE A 25 6.35 -0.34 5.81
CA ILE A 25 6.76 0.83 5.02
C ILE A 25 7.44 1.93 5.86
N GLY A 26 7.79 1.62 7.11
CA GLY A 26 8.38 2.58 8.04
C GLY A 26 7.32 3.31 8.88
N TYR A 27 7.78 4.06 9.88
CA TYR A 27 6.90 4.85 10.77
C TYR A 27 5.78 4.02 11.41
N ASP A 28 6.08 2.76 11.75
CA ASP A 28 5.13 1.82 12.35
C ASP A 28 3.90 1.51 11.46
N ASP A 29 4.00 1.78 10.17
CA ASP A 29 2.92 1.51 9.22
C ASP A 29 3.10 0.18 8.51
N PHE A 30 2.01 -0.59 8.46
CA PHE A 30 1.96 -1.89 7.79
C PHE A 30 0.83 -1.85 6.75
N ILE A 31 1.10 -2.40 5.57
CA ILE A 31 0.12 -2.42 4.49
C ILE A 31 -0.02 -3.84 3.97
N GLU A 32 -1.26 -4.31 3.89
CA GLU A 32 -1.59 -5.59 3.26
C GLU A 32 -1.46 -5.44 1.75
N CYS A 33 -0.63 -6.28 1.14
CA CYS A 33 -0.30 -6.21 -0.27
C CYS A 33 -0.50 -7.54 -0.96
N ILE A 34 -0.64 -7.46 -2.28
CA ILE A 34 -0.48 -8.60 -3.18
C ILE A 34 0.77 -8.32 -4.01
N TYR A 35 1.72 -9.25 -4.00
CA TYR A 35 2.90 -9.13 -4.84
C TYR A 35 2.57 -9.66 -6.23
N LYS A 36 2.67 -8.79 -7.24
CA LYS A 36 2.29 -9.14 -8.61
C LYS A 36 3.18 -8.41 -9.60
N ASN A 37 3.69 -9.15 -10.57
CA ASN A 37 4.51 -8.59 -11.65
C ASN A 37 5.71 -7.79 -11.12
N GLY A 38 6.36 -8.29 -10.06
CA GLY A 38 7.52 -7.63 -9.48
C GLY A 38 7.22 -6.42 -8.61
N LYS A 39 5.96 -6.19 -8.26
CA LYS A 39 5.55 -5.02 -7.51
C LYS A 39 4.69 -5.38 -6.30
N PHE A 40 4.88 -4.62 -5.21
CA PHE A 40 4.01 -4.70 -4.04
C PHE A 40 2.84 -3.76 -4.27
N LYS A 41 1.64 -4.33 -4.43
CA LYS A 41 0.41 -3.56 -4.68
C LYS A 41 -0.48 -3.63 -3.46
N GLU A 42 -1.01 -2.50 -3.02
CA GLU A 42 -2.00 -2.49 -1.94
C GLU A 42 -3.19 -3.38 -2.33
N ARG A 43 -3.64 -4.22 -1.39
CA ARG A 43 -4.82 -5.06 -1.62
C ARG A 43 -6.06 -4.22 -1.88
N ILE A 44 -6.20 -3.14 -1.12
CA ILE A 44 -7.26 -2.15 -1.32
C ILE A 44 -6.56 -0.85 -1.68
N PRO A 45 -6.51 -0.47 -2.97
CA PRO A 45 -5.82 0.75 -3.37
C PRO A 45 -6.38 1.97 -2.67
N THR A 46 -5.47 2.84 -2.23
CA THR A 46 -5.87 4.13 -1.68
C THR A 46 -6.33 5.01 -2.83
N VAL A 47 -7.58 5.43 -2.76
CA VAL A 47 -8.15 6.37 -3.74
C VAL A 47 -8.29 7.71 -3.05
N ASP A 48 -7.58 8.70 -3.55
CA ASP A 48 -7.74 10.07 -3.10
C ASP A 48 -8.88 10.69 -3.92
N VAL A 49 -9.98 11.01 -3.22
CA VAL A 49 -11.15 11.60 -3.88
C VAL A 49 -10.78 13.00 -4.35
N GLY A 50 -10.85 13.21 -5.65
CA GLY A 50 -10.58 14.51 -6.22
C GLY A 50 -11.47 15.59 -5.64
N HIS A 51 -11.01 16.81 -5.68
CA HIS A 51 -11.78 17.96 -5.21
C HIS A 51 -11.74 19.08 -6.24
N ASP A 52 -12.75 19.92 -6.19
CA ASP A 52 -12.85 21.08 -7.05
C ASP A 52 -12.29 22.31 -6.34
N ILE A 53 -11.41 23.03 -7.03
CA ILE A 53 -10.90 24.31 -6.57
C ILE A 53 -11.54 25.40 -7.43
N THR A 54 -12.26 26.30 -6.78
CA THR A 54 -12.89 27.43 -7.47
C THR A 54 -12.13 28.71 -7.17
N ILE A 55 -11.64 29.34 -8.22
CA ILE A 55 -10.99 30.65 -8.14
C ILE A 55 -12.06 31.72 -8.31
N ARG A 56 -12.32 32.48 -7.23
CA ARG A 56 -13.43 33.44 -7.18
C ARG A 56 -13.04 34.90 -7.29
N ASN A 57 -11.74 35.19 -7.18
CA ASN A 57 -11.25 36.57 -7.21
C ASN A 57 -10.96 37.07 -8.61
N VAL A 58 -11.65 36.51 -9.61
CA VAL A 58 -11.53 36.90 -11.01
C VAL A 58 -12.90 37.22 -11.58
N GLU A 59 -12.93 37.96 -12.68
CA GLU A 59 -14.20 38.38 -13.31
C GLU A 59 -15.05 37.18 -13.68
N ASP A 60 -14.43 36.12 -14.20
CA ASP A 60 -15.12 34.87 -14.51
C ASP A 60 -14.58 33.77 -13.60
N PRO A 61 -15.34 33.34 -12.57
CA PRO A 61 -14.87 32.26 -11.69
C PRO A 61 -14.58 30.99 -12.47
N VAL A 62 -13.41 30.38 -12.18
CA VAL A 62 -12.96 29.15 -12.83
C VAL A 62 -12.89 28.04 -11.80
N THR A 63 -13.50 26.91 -12.12
CA THR A 63 -13.39 25.70 -11.30
C THR A 63 -12.38 24.75 -11.95
N ILE A 64 -11.36 24.39 -11.17
CA ILE A 64 -10.36 23.41 -11.58
C ILE A 64 -10.62 22.13 -10.83
N HIS A 65 -10.83 21.04 -11.56
CA HIS A 65 -10.99 19.71 -10.95
C HIS A 65 -9.63 19.08 -10.74
N GLN A 66 -9.31 18.76 -9.47
CA GLN A 66 -8.12 17.98 -9.13
C GLN A 66 -8.48 16.50 -9.27
N PRO A 67 -7.78 15.75 -10.13
CA PRO A 67 -8.12 14.35 -10.36
C PRO A 67 -7.88 13.49 -9.12
N ASN A 68 -8.59 12.37 -9.05
CA ASN A 68 -8.33 11.35 -8.06
C ASN A 68 -6.94 10.74 -8.29
N ILE A 69 -6.22 10.51 -7.19
CA ILE A 69 -4.96 9.80 -7.23
C ILE A 69 -5.20 8.41 -6.64
N MET A 70 -4.98 7.38 -7.45
CA MET A 70 -5.01 6.00 -6.98
C MET A 70 -3.58 5.53 -6.73
N ARG A 71 -3.30 5.16 -5.47
CA ARG A 71 -2.00 4.64 -5.09
C ARG A 71 -2.14 3.15 -4.79
N ASP A 72 -1.74 2.32 -5.73
CA ASP A 72 -1.76 0.87 -5.56
C ASP A 72 -0.36 0.26 -5.49
N ASP A 73 0.60 0.84 -6.18
CA ASP A 73 1.99 0.37 -6.20
C ASP A 73 2.79 1.06 -5.11
N ILE A 74 3.19 0.30 -4.09
CA ILE A 74 3.95 0.81 -2.95
C ILE A 74 5.37 0.25 -2.89
N THR A 75 5.85 -0.32 -3.99
CA THR A 75 7.12 -1.03 -4.03
C THR A 75 8.27 -0.19 -3.46
N ASP A 76 8.34 1.09 -3.82
CA ASP A 76 9.40 1.98 -3.37
C ASP A 76 9.34 2.31 -1.87
N MET A 77 8.20 2.06 -1.24
CA MET A 77 7.99 2.35 0.18
C MET A 77 8.31 1.15 1.07
N VAL A 78 8.37 -0.05 0.51
CA VAL A 78 8.54 -1.27 1.29
C VAL A 78 9.95 -1.37 1.84
N VAL A 79 10.04 -1.59 3.14
CA VAL A 79 11.31 -1.85 3.84
C VAL A 79 11.54 -3.35 3.98
N CYS A 80 10.53 -4.05 4.47
CA CYS A 80 10.53 -5.51 4.65
C CYS A 80 9.10 -6.03 4.59
N TRP A 81 8.97 -7.34 4.49
CA TRP A 81 7.66 -7.97 4.33
C TRP A 81 7.64 -9.37 4.94
N VAL A 82 6.45 -9.88 5.13
CA VAL A 82 6.22 -11.25 5.60
C VAL A 82 4.97 -11.79 4.91
N TYR A 83 4.92 -13.08 4.63
CA TYR A 83 3.71 -13.69 4.10
C TYR A 83 2.59 -13.65 5.13
N ILE A 84 1.38 -13.28 4.69
CA ILE A 84 0.22 -13.21 5.60
C ILE A 84 -0.12 -14.57 6.18
N ASN A 85 0.05 -15.65 5.40
CA ASN A 85 -0.22 -16.98 5.92
C ASN A 85 0.70 -17.40 7.08
N GLU A 86 1.86 -16.77 7.21
CA GLU A 86 2.76 -17.02 8.34
C GLU A 86 2.31 -16.32 9.62
N LEU A 87 1.36 -15.39 9.50
CA LEU A 87 0.82 -14.63 10.64
C LEU A 87 -0.35 -15.35 11.32
N LYS A 88 -0.84 -16.42 10.73
CA LYS A 88 -1.95 -17.17 11.31
C LYS A 88 -1.50 -17.90 12.56
N PRO A 89 -2.27 -17.79 13.66
CA PRO A 89 -1.94 -18.53 14.85
C PRO A 89 -2.04 -20.02 14.59
N ASN A 90 -1.16 -20.78 15.23
CA ASN A 90 -1.19 -22.23 15.19
C ASN A 90 -2.15 -22.71 16.29
N LEU A 91 -3.40 -22.88 15.93
CA LEU A 91 -4.46 -23.27 16.86
C LEU A 91 -4.63 -24.78 16.92
#